data_a0b75ba3ee1f7a1dd377a2fb00af19db
#
_entry.id   a0b75ba3ee1f7a1dd377a2fb00af19db
#
_cell.length_a   1.000
_cell.length_b   1.000
_cell.length_c   1.000
_cell.angle_alpha   90.00
_cell.angle_beta   90.00
_cell.angle_gamma   90.00
#
_symmetry.space_group_name_H-M   'P 1'
#
loop_
_entity.id
_entity.type
_entity.pdbx_description
1 polymer ?
#
loop_
_entity_poly.entity_id
_entity_poly.type
_entity_poly.pdbx_seq_one_letter_code
_entity_poly.pdbx_strand_id
1 'polypeptide(L)'
;MLSANAQVFSEYSGEETFTRFCASCHGSSGQGDGPVAAGIPITVPNLTTLRKRQGDHFPEETLRKIIDGRNIVVYHGTRYMPVWGYEFWIEEGADEEAEKKVTIIIRNLISYIESIQK
;
A
#
# COMPACT_ATOMS: atom_id res chain seq x y z
N MET A 1 -10.61 8.27 29.26
CA MET A 1 -11.01 8.25 28.50
C MET A 1 -10.68 7.76 27.49
N LEU A 2 -10.87 7.52 27.03
CA LEU A 2 -10.68 6.94 26.13
C LEU A 2 -10.05 7.11 25.16
N SER A 3 -9.19 6.60 24.92
CA SER A 3 -8.57 6.68 23.79
C SER A 3 -9.31 6.11 22.77
N ALA A 4 -10.40 6.41 22.84
CA ALA A 4 -11.26 6.03 21.81
C ALA A 4 -10.78 6.42 20.47
N ASN A 5 -9.75 7.20 20.44
CA ASN A 5 -9.25 7.72 19.19
C ASN A 5 -8.15 6.88 18.60
N ALA A 6 -7.88 5.72 19.16
CA ALA A 6 -6.89 4.83 18.58
C ALA A 6 -7.29 4.52 17.15
N GLN A 7 -6.39 4.78 16.23
CA GLN A 7 -6.63 4.52 14.82
C GLN A 7 -6.71 3.01 14.62
N VAL A 8 -7.77 2.57 13.96
CA VAL A 8 -7.93 1.17 13.58
C VAL A 8 -7.99 1.15 12.06
N PHE A 9 -6.82 1.08 11.43
CA PHE A 9 -6.74 1.18 9.98
C PHE A 9 -7.46 0.04 9.28
N SER A 10 -7.62 -1.10 9.97
CA SER A 10 -8.36 -2.23 9.40
C SER A 10 -9.84 -1.92 9.16
N GLU A 11 -10.35 -0.85 9.78
CA GLU A 11 -11.72 -0.40 9.57
C GLU A 11 -11.86 0.62 8.44
N TYR A 12 -10.74 1.08 7.88
CA TYR A 12 -10.78 1.97 6.75
C TYR A 12 -11.09 1.18 5.48
N SER A 13 -11.75 1.83 4.53
CA SER A 13 -11.89 1.26 3.20
C SER A 13 -10.52 1.25 2.52
N GLY A 14 -10.39 0.46 1.46
CA GLY A 14 -9.16 0.47 0.67
C GLY A 14 -8.88 1.84 0.09
N GLU A 15 -9.92 2.55 -0.35
CA GLU A 15 -9.76 3.90 -0.88
C GLU A 15 -9.26 4.87 0.19
N GLU A 16 -9.80 4.79 1.39
CA GLU A 16 -9.35 5.65 2.49
C GLU A 16 -7.89 5.41 2.83
N THR A 17 -7.51 4.15 2.92
CA THR A 17 -6.12 3.78 3.21
C THR A 17 -5.19 4.25 2.08
N PHE A 18 -5.60 4.05 0.83
CA PHE A 18 -4.84 4.51 -0.32
C PHE A 18 -4.65 6.03 -0.28
N THR A 19 -5.71 6.77 -0.02
CA THR A 19 -5.65 8.22 0.01
C THR A 19 -4.69 8.71 1.10
N ARG A 20 -4.69 8.06 2.25
CA ARG A 20 -3.86 8.48 3.37
C ARG A 20 -2.39 8.13 3.22
N PHE A 21 -2.09 6.95 2.65
CA PHE A 21 -0.73 6.42 2.73
C PHE A 21 -0.04 6.24 1.38
N CYS A 22 -0.79 6.22 0.30
CA CYS A 22 -0.24 5.89 -1.02
C CYS A 22 -0.30 7.05 -2.01
N ALA A 23 -1.31 7.89 -1.89
CA ALA A 23 -1.59 8.91 -2.90
C ALA A 23 -0.53 10.00 -2.99
N SER A 24 0.24 10.26 -1.92
CA SER A 24 1.26 11.30 -1.98
C SER A 24 2.31 10.99 -3.04
N CYS A 25 2.59 9.72 -3.30
CA CYS A 25 3.51 9.29 -4.34
C CYS A 25 2.77 8.81 -5.57
N HIS A 26 1.77 7.93 -5.38
CA HIS A 26 1.10 7.28 -6.51
C HIS A 26 0.00 8.14 -7.16
N GLY A 27 -0.36 9.27 -6.54
CA GLY A 27 -1.41 10.15 -7.06
C GLY A 27 -2.79 9.72 -6.57
N SER A 28 -3.71 10.69 -6.49
CA SER A 28 -5.07 10.41 -6.03
C SER A 28 -5.82 9.45 -6.93
N SER A 29 -5.45 9.38 -8.21
CA SER A 29 -6.03 8.46 -9.18
C SER A 29 -5.14 7.24 -9.43
N GLY A 30 -3.99 7.14 -8.76
CA GLY A 30 -3.11 5.97 -8.86
C GLY A 30 -2.17 5.97 -10.05
N GLN A 31 -2.00 7.09 -10.74
CA GLN A 31 -1.23 7.13 -11.98
C GLN A 31 0.27 7.37 -11.80
N GLY A 32 0.75 7.48 -10.56
CA GLY A 32 2.16 7.71 -10.31
C GLY A 32 2.54 9.18 -10.29
N ASP A 33 1.57 10.07 -10.23
CA ASP A 33 1.73 11.50 -10.36
C ASP A 33 1.45 12.25 -9.06
N GLY A 34 1.70 11.62 -7.92
CA GLY A 34 1.49 12.27 -6.63
C GLY A 34 2.44 13.44 -6.42
N PRO A 35 2.08 14.38 -5.53
CA PRO A 35 2.89 15.59 -5.33
C PRO A 35 4.31 15.31 -4.84
N VAL A 36 4.56 14.17 -4.21
CA VAL A 36 5.89 13.83 -3.72
C VAL A 36 6.71 13.10 -4.79
N ALA A 37 6.07 12.60 -5.85
CA ALA A 37 6.75 11.77 -6.85
C ALA A 37 7.93 12.48 -7.50
N ALA A 38 7.81 13.77 -7.77
CA ALA A 38 8.86 14.51 -8.43
C ALA A 38 10.14 14.63 -7.59
N GLY A 39 10.04 14.46 -6.29
CA GLY A 39 11.19 14.55 -5.38
C GLY A 39 11.89 13.22 -5.15
N ILE A 40 11.42 12.15 -5.76
CA ILE A 40 11.99 10.80 -5.60
C ILE A 40 12.81 10.47 -6.84
N PRO A 41 14.06 9.95 -6.68
CA PRO A 41 14.93 9.69 -7.82
C PRO A 41 14.60 8.41 -8.60
N ILE A 42 13.36 7.94 -8.52
CA ILE A 42 12.87 6.82 -9.32
C ILE A 42 11.51 7.18 -9.88
N THR A 43 11.07 6.45 -10.89
CA THR A 43 9.72 6.62 -11.43
C THR A 43 8.74 5.87 -10.54
N VAL A 44 7.74 6.59 -10.04
CA VAL A 44 6.67 5.97 -9.25
C VAL A 44 5.73 5.24 -10.22
N PRO A 45 5.46 3.95 -10.01
CA PRO A 45 4.64 3.19 -10.94
C PRO A 45 3.21 3.71 -11.06
N ASN A 46 2.68 3.64 -12.28
CA ASN A 46 1.27 3.86 -12.54
C ASN A 46 0.51 2.59 -12.15
N LEU A 47 -0.35 2.69 -11.15
CA LEU A 47 -1.07 1.53 -10.62
C LEU A 47 -2.35 1.21 -11.38
N THR A 48 -2.77 2.06 -12.31
CA THR A 48 -4.02 1.84 -13.05
C THR A 48 -3.86 0.91 -14.26
N THR A 49 -2.62 0.55 -14.60
CA THR A 49 -2.34 -0.26 -15.79
C THR A 49 -1.61 -1.56 -15.45
N LEU A 50 -1.71 -2.01 -14.22
CA LEU A 50 -1.02 -3.24 -13.80
C LEU A 50 -1.55 -4.46 -14.55
N ARG A 51 -2.87 -4.57 -14.70
CA ARG A 51 -3.47 -5.69 -15.42
C ARG A 51 -3.02 -5.71 -16.88
N LYS A 52 -3.03 -4.56 -17.53
CA LYS A 52 -2.60 -4.46 -18.93
C LYS A 52 -1.15 -4.88 -19.11
N ARG A 53 -0.29 -4.49 -18.19
CA ARG A 53 1.14 -4.82 -18.28
C ARG A 53 1.46 -6.26 -17.94
N GLN A 54 0.49 -6.99 -17.36
CA GLN A 54 0.68 -8.38 -16.95
C GLN A 54 -0.15 -9.34 -17.80
N GLY A 55 -0.39 -9.01 -19.07
CA GLY A 55 -1.09 -9.91 -19.97
C GLY A 55 -2.55 -10.11 -19.59
N ASP A 56 -3.20 -9.04 -19.14
CA ASP A 56 -4.60 -9.04 -18.71
C ASP A 56 -4.82 -9.82 -17.41
N HIS A 57 -3.75 -9.99 -16.63
CA HIS A 57 -3.81 -10.63 -15.32
C HIS A 57 -3.46 -9.62 -14.24
N PHE A 58 -4.30 -9.48 -13.23
CA PHE A 58 -4.03 -8.57 -12.12
C PHE A 58 -3.05 -9.27 -11.15
N PRO A 59 -1.87 -8.70 -10.89
CA PRO A 59 -0.83 -9.38 -10.11
C PRO A 59 -1.04 -9.25 -8.60
N GLU A 60 -2.10 -9.82 -8.10
CA GLU A 60 -2.54 -9.65 -6.72
C GLU A 60 -1.48 -10.09 -5.70
N GLU A 61 -0.93 -11.30 -5.87
CA GLU A 61 0.02 -11.84 -4.90
C GLU A 61 1.34 -11.08 -4.91
N THR A 62 1.79 -10.67 -6.10
CA THR A 62 2.99 -9.85 -6.23
C THR A 62 2.80 -8.50 -5.53
N LEU A 63 1.63 -7.89 -5.71
CA LEU A 63 1.32 -6.62 -5.05
C LEU A 63 1.29 -6.77 -3.53
N ARG A 64 0.69 -7.86 -3.05
CA ARG A 64 0.64 -8.11 -1.62
C ARG A 64 2.04 -8.12 -1.02
N LYS A 65 2.96 -8.83 -1.68
CA LYS A 65 4.34 -8.92 -1.20
C LYS A 65 5.05 -7.58 -1.26
N ILE A 66 4.85 -6.82 -2.33
CA ILE A 66 5.51 -5.53 -2.51
C ILE A 66 5.00 -4.51 -1.49
N ILE A 67 3.69 -4.44 -1.29
CA ILE A 67 3.11 -3.50 -0.33
C ILE A 67 3.52 -3.87 1.09
N ASP A 68 3.43 -5.14 1.45
CA ASP A 68 3.85 -5.62 2.76
C ASP A 68 5.33 -5.29 3.00
N GLY A 69 6.18 -5.73 2.11
CA GLY A 69 7.61 -5.41 2.10
C GLY A 69 8.46 -6.09 3.15
N ARG A 70 7.88 -6.76 4.15
CA ARG A 70 8.66 -7.29 5.27
C ARG A 70 9.55 -8.48 4.90
N ASN A 71 9.21 -9.17 3.80
CA ASN A 71 9.97 -10.34 3.35
C ASN A 71 10.64 -10.13 2.01
N ILE A 72 10.79 -8.87 1.60
CA ILE A 72 11.49 -8.56 0.34
C ILE A 72 12.92 -8.18 0.67
N VAL A 73 13.86 -8.81 -0.05
CA VAL A 73 15.28 -8.50 0.08
C VAL A 73 15.62 -7.39 -0.90
N VAL A 74 16.22 -6.31 -0.40
CA VAL A 74 16.69 -5.21 -1.22
C VAL A 74 18.21 -5.34 -1.34
N TYR A 75 18.67 -5.71 -2.54
CA TYR A 75 20.09 -5.96 -2.77
C TYR A 75 20.88 -4.69 -3.04
N HIS A 76 20.24 -3.69 -3.65
CA HIS A 76 20.92 -2.46 -4.07
C HIS A 76 20.08 -1.27 -3.66
N GLY A 77 20.70 -0.38 -2.87
CA GLY A 77 20.07 0.89 -2.50
C GLY A 77 18.93 0.76 -1.52
N THR A 78 18.23 1.87 -1.36
CA THR A 78 17.14 1.98 -0.41
C THR A 78 15.81 1.75 -1.11
N ARG A 79 14.91 1.06 -0.43
CA ARG A 79 13.53 0.96 -0.88
C ARG A 79 12.85 2.31 -0.60
N TYR A 80 12.37 2.98 -1.66
CA TYR A 80 11.74 4.29 -1.51
C TYR A 80 10.29 4.20 -1.02
N MET A 81 9.61 3.11 -1.31
CA MET A 81 8.27 2.87 -0.78
C MET A 81 8.39 2.34 0.65
N PRO A 82 7.64 2.87 1.60
CA PRO A 82 7.70 2.36 2.98
C PRO A 82 7.35 0.88 3.04
N VAL A 83 7.85 0.21 4.07
CA VAL A 83 7.51 -1.20 4.34
C VAL A 83 6.18 -1.19 5.08
N TRP A 84 5.09 -1.15 4.31
CA TRP A 84 3.76 -0.92 4.89
C TRP A 84 3.34 -2.01 5.85
N GLY A 85 3.75 -3.26 5.61
CA GLY A 85 3.44 -4.34 6.55
C GLY A 85 3.96 -4.06 7.94
N TYR A 86 5.19 -3.54 8.03
CA TYR A 86 5.77 -3.18 9.32
C TYR A 86 5.09 -1.95 9.90
N GLU A 87 4.87 -0.89 9.09
CA GLU A 87 4.27 0.35 9.57
C GLU A 87 2.87 0.09 10.12
N PHE A 88 2.04 -0.65 9.39
CA PHE A 88 0.70 -0.98 9.86
C PHE A 88 0.73 -1.86 11.11
N TRP A 89 1.68 -2.80 11.16
CA TRP A 89 1.80 -3.69 12.30
C TRP A 89 2.10 -2.90 13.59
N ILE A 90 3.03 -1.95 13.51
CA ILE A 90 3.36 -1.08 14.64
C ILE A 90 2.15 -0.28 15.09
N GLU A 91 1.45 0.34 14.13
CA GLU A 91 0.30 1.19 14.44
C GLU A 91 -0.86 0.41 15.05
N GLU A 92 -0.98 -0.87 14.72
CA GLU A 92 -2.08 -1.70 15.22
C GLU A 92 -1.73 -2.43 16.51
N GLY A 93 -0.56 -2.16 17.10
CA GLY A 93 -0.22 -2.70 18.42
C GLY A 93 0.91 -3.71 18.46
N ALA A 94 1.46 -4.08 17.32
CA ALA A 94 2.67 -4.91 17.21
C ALA A 94 2.54 -6.28 17.90
N ASP A 95 1.40 -6.95 17.71
CA ASP A 95 1.16 -8.28 18.31
C ASP A 95 0.48 -9.18 17.26
N GLU A 96 0.01 -10.35 17.70
CA GLU A 96 -0.65 -11.29 16.79
C GLU A 96 -1.96 -10.74 16.22
N GLU A 97 -2.69 -9.96 17.01
CA GLU A 97 -3.90 -9.31 16.51
C GLU A 97 -3.57 -8.27 15.46
N ALA A 98 -2.46 -7.55 15.66
CA ALA A 98 -1.99 -6.58 14.68
C ALA A 98 -1.68 -7.27 13.34
N GLU A 99 -1.12 -8.47 13.38
CA GLU A 99 -0.81 -9.22 12.16
C GLU A 99 -2.06 -9.51 11.35
N LYS A 100 -3.14 -9.88 12.02
CA LYS A 100 -4.42 -10.12 11.35
C LYS A 100 -4.96 -8.84 10.72
N LYS A 101 -4.79 -7.72 11.41
CA LYS A 101 -5.25 -6.43 10.90
C LYS A 101 -4.43 -5.98 9.69
N VAL A 102 -3.12 -6.22 9.70
CA VAL A 102 -2.27 -5.94 8.54
C VAL A 102 -2.77 -6.68 7.30
N THR A 103 -3.13 -7.96 7.47
CA THR A 103 -3.67 -8.75 6.37
C THR A 103 -4.93 -8.10 5.79
N ILE A 104 -5.82 -7.63 6.65
CA ILE A 104 -7.06 -6.97 6.23
C ILE A 104 -6.77 -5.66 5.51
N ILE A 105 -5.86 -4.85 6.07
CA ILE A 105 -5.52 -3.55 5.49
C ILE A 105 -4.96 -3.71 4.08
N ILE A 106 -4.02 -4.61 3.90
CA ILE A 106 -3.37 -4.83 2.60
C ILE A 106 -4.35 -5.42 1.61
N ARG A 107 -5.21 -6.36 2.05
CA ARG A 107 -6.24 -6.92 1.18
C ARG A 107 -7.19 -5.84 0.67
N ASN A 108 -7.60 -4.93 1.56
CA ASN A 108 -8.49 -3.85 1.17
C ASN A 108 -7.82 -2.90 0.19
N LEU A 109 -6.53 -2.60 0.38
CA LEU A 109 -5.75 -1.80 -0.56
C LEU A 109 -5.70 -2.46 -1.93
N ILE A 110 -5.43 -3.75 -1.98
CA ILE A 110 -5.32 -4.48 -3.25
C ILE A 110 -6.67 -4.49 -3.97
N SER A 111 -7.77 -4.70 -3.24
CA SER A 111 -9.10 -4.65 -3.84
C SER A 111 -9.39 -3.27 -4.44
N TYR A 112 -8.98 -2.20 -3.76
CA TYR A 112 -9.15 -0.87 -4.30
C TYR A 112 -8.30 -0.67 -5.56
N ILE A 113 -7.04 -1.07 -5.53
CA ILE A 113 -6.15 -0.95 -6.69
C ILE A 113 -6.71 -1.72 -7.87
N GLU A 114 -7.28 -2.90 -7.62
CA GLU A 114 -7.92 -3.67 -8.69
C GLU A 114 -9.11 -2.91 -9.27
N SER A 115 -9.86 -2.22 -8.44
CA SER A 115 -11.05 -1.49 -8.87
C SER A 115 -10.74 -0.30 -9.77
N ILE A 116 -9.51 0.22 -9.74
CA ILE A 116 -9.12 1.37 -10.54
C ILE A 116 -8.34 0.99 -11.80
N GLN A 117 -8.28 -0.29 -12.14
CA GLN A 117 -7.59 -0.74 -13.35
C GLN A 117 -8.33 -0.25 -14.61
N LYS A 118 -7.55 0.18 -15.60
CA LYS A 118 -8.05 0.67 -16.89
C LYS A 118 -7.80 -0.29 -18.03
#